data_4fd228a6bbec1a686fecb5de6cbb2dc1
#
_entry.id   4fd228a6bbec1a686fecb5de6cbb2dc1
#
_cell.length_a   1.000
_cell.length_b   1.000
_cell.length_c   1.000
_cell.angle_alpha   90.00
_cell.angle_beta   90.00
_cell.angle_gamma   90.00
#
_symmetry.space_group_name_H-M   'P 1'
#
loop_
_entity.id
_entity.type
_entity.pdbx_description
1 polymer ?
#
loop_
_entity_poly.entity_id
_entity_poly.type
_entity_poly.pdbx_seq_one_letter_code
_entity_poly.pdbx_strand_id
1 'polypeptide(L)'
;FALSTYENHFGPYMWNRVGYCMVPFNSGAMEHATNIAYPKATATGTLTYQTLYAHELSHHWFGDLATCRTAEDMWLNEGWAHFCEFLFTEALYGTNSYLAAVRLNHESNLQFNTPKEGALTLSNIPQSVTYGDHVYNKGADIAHTMRGYMGDSLFFYSVKTYLANNNYKDVSSTDFM
;
A
#
# COMPACT_ATOMS: atom_id res chain seq x y z
N PHE A 1 -9.89 8.38 -11.08
CA PHE A 1 -8.52 8.19 -11.57
C PHE A 1 -7.84 7.04 -10.81
N ALA A 2 -7.59 7.13 -9.49
CA ALA A 2 -6.92 6.09 -8.70
C ALA A 2 -7.59 4.71 -8.88
N LEU A 3 -8.92 4.63 -8.80
CA LEU A 3 -9.66 3.40 -9.01
C LEU A 3 -9.28 2.72 -10.34
N SER A 4 -9.36 3.46 -11.46
CA SER A 4 -9.02 2.91 -12.78
C SER A 4 -7.56 2.51 -12.89
N THR A 5 -6.65 3.24 -12.23
CA THR A 5 -5.23 2.88 -12.16
C THR A 5 -5.06 1.52 -11.50
N TYR A 6 -5.68 1.30 -10.35
CA TYR A 6 -5.56 0.05 -9.61
C TYR A 6 -6.28 -1.12 -10.28
N GLU A 7 -7.46 -0.89 -10.90
CA GLU A 7 -8.13 -1.91 -11.69
C GLU A 7 -7.25 -2.41 -12.85
N ASN A 8 -6.55 -1.50 -13.53
CA ASN A 8 -5.64 -1.86 -14.61
C ASN A 8 -4.48 -2.72 -14.12
N HIS A 9 -3.95 -2.45 -12.93
CA HIS A 9 -2.79 -3.16 -12.37
C HIS A 9 -3.15 -4.43 -11.62
N PHE A 10 -4.28 -4.44 -10.88
CA PHE A 10 -4.58 -5.47 -9.89
C PHE A 10 -5.84 -6.28 -10.18
N GLY A 11 -6.63 -5.90 -11.19
CA GLY A 11 -7.89 -6.52 -11.52
C GLY A 11 -9.10 -5.73 -11.01
N PRO A 12 -10.32 -6.17 -11.34
CA PRO A 12 -11.53 -5.40 -11.12
C PRO A 12 -11.76 -5.08 -9.64
N TYR A 13 -12.31 -3.92 -9.37
CA TYR A 13 -12.80 -3.54 -8.05
C TYR A 13 -13.98 -4.43 -7.65
N MET A 14 -13.87 -5.10 -6.49
CA MET A 14 -14.77 -6.18 -6.11
C MET A 14 -16.03 -5.73 -5.36
N TRP A 15 -16.10 -4.47 -4.96
CA TRP A 15 -17.26 -3.94 -4.24
C TRP A 15 -18.15 -3.08 -5.17
N ASN A 16 -19.41 -2.89 -4.77
CA ASN A 16 -20.40 -2.20 -5.58
C ASN A 16 -20.32 -0.67 -5.49
N ARG A 17 -19.50 -0.12 -4.61
CA ARG A 17 -19.29 1.33 -4.46
C ARG A 17 -17.94 1.65 -3.80
N VAL A 18 -17.45 2.84 -4.06
CA VAL A 18 -16.41 3.52 -3.27
C VAL A 18 -17.11 4.65 -2.49
N GLY A 19 -17.01 4.61 -1.17
CA GLY A 19 -17.56 5.66 -0.29
C GLY A 19 -16.45 6.30 0.54
N TYR A 20 -16.66 7.54 0.92
CA TYR A 20 -15.77 8.29 1.79
C TYR A 20 -16.57 8.99 2.88
N CYS A 21 -16.08 8.96 4.12
CA CYS A 21 -16.65 9.74 5.20
C CYS A 21 -15.57 10.50 5.97
N MET A 22 -15.89 11.72 6.40
CA MET A 22 -15.00 12.53 7.22
C MET A 22 -15.33 12.31 8.69
N VAL A 23 -14.34 11.84 9.46
CA VAL A 23 -14.47 11.49 10.88
C VAL A 23 -13.54 12.33 11.75
N PRO A 24 -13.78 12.43 13.06
CA PRO A 24 -12.93 13.21 13.96
C PRO A 24 -11.65 12.45 14.36
N PHE A 25 -10.95 11.87 13.40
CA PHE A 25 -9.62 11.30 13.64
C PHE A 25 -8.58 12.40 13.78
N ASN A 26 -7.59 12.18 14.62
CA ASN A 26 -6.47 13.10 14.83
C ASN A 26 -5.32 12.82 13.84
N SER A 27 -5.20 11.59 13.35
CA SER A 27 -4.19 11.18 12.37
C SER A 27 -4.62 9.86 11.73
N GLY A 28 -3.98 9.50 10.60
CA GLY A 28 -4.29 8.30 9.84
C GLY A 28 -5.67 8.35 9.17
N ALA A 29 -6.02 7.26 8.52
CA ALA A 29 -7.35 7.04 7.96
C ALA A 29 -7.71 5.56 8.20
N MET A 30 -8.86 5.09 7.70
CA MET A 30 -9.25 3.70 7.86
C MET A 30 -10.00 3.24 6.62
N GLU A 31 -9.49 2.21 6.02
CA GLU A 31 -9.84 1.71 4.69
C GLU A 31 -11.15 0.93 4.61
N HIS A 32 -12.03 1.01 5.59
CA HIS A 32 -13.26 0.22 5.62
C HIS A 32 -13.86 0.00 4.24
N ALA A 33 -14.03 -1.27 3.87
CA ALA A 33 -14.61 -1.66 2.58
C ALA A 33 -15.89 -0.87 2.28
N THR A 34 -15.93 -0.25 1.10
CA THR A 34 -17.04 0.60 0.61
C THR A 34 -17.26 1.93 1.32
N ASN A 35 -16.56 2.25 2.42
CA ASN A 35 -16.74 3.51 3.16
C ASN A 35 -15.50 3.93 3.95
N ILE A 36 -14.47 4.40 3.24
CA ILE A 36 -13.19 4.80 3.81
C ILE A 36 -13.39 6.02 4.73
N ALA A 37 -12.84 5.95 5.94
CA ALA A 37 -12.92 7.00 6.94
C ALA A 37 -11.65 7.86 6.95
N TYR A 38 -11.81 9.17 6.69
CA TYR A 38 -10.70 10.13 6.68
C TYR A 38 -10.84 11.17 7.79
N PRO A 39 -9.71 11.69 8.33
CA PRO A 39 -9.74 12.84 9.21
C PRO A 39 -10.41 14.05 8.52
N LYS A 40 -11.27 14.78 9.24
CA LYS A 40 -11.87 16.03 8.72
C LYS A 40 -10.83 17.02 8.18
N ALA A 41 -9.63 17.05 8.76
CA ALA A 41 -8.54 17.91 8.35
C ALA A 41 -8.03 17.64 6.92
N THR A 42 -8.31 16.46 6.35
CA THR A 42 -7.91 16.13 4.98
C THR A 42 -8.84 16.73 3.91
N ALA A 43 -10.03 17.18 4.29
CA ALA A 43 -11.00 17.82 3.39
C ALA A 43 -10.63 19.30 3.12
N THR A 44 -9.49 19.53 2.50
CA THR A 44 -8.93 20.87 2.27
C THR A 44 -9.44 21.54 1.00
N GLY A 45 -10.11 20.80 0.11
CA GLY A 45 -10.46 21.27 -1.23
C GLY A 45 -9.26 21.38 -2.18
N THR A 46 -8.10 20.81 -1.80
CA THR A 46 -6.86 20.78 -2.59
C THR A 46 -6.37 19.34 -2.79
N LEU A 47 -5.30 19.16 -3.57
CA LEU A 47 -4.67 17.84 -3.81
C LEU A 47 -3.64 17.45 -2.74
N THR A 48 -3.55 18.17 -1.62
CA THR A 48 -2.54 17.96 -0.59
C THR A 48 -2.53 16.51 -0.06
N TYR A 49 -3.69 15.88 0.06
CA TYR A 49 -3.83 14.53 0.60
C TYR A 49 -4.16 13.47 -0.47
N GLN A 50 -3.89 13.75 -1.74
CA GLN A 50 -4.24 12.83 -2.83
C GLN A 50 -3.58 11.46 -2.71
N THR A 51 -2.35 11.36 -2.21
CA THR A 51 -1.65 10.10 -1.99
C THR A 51 -2.27 9.31 -0.85
N LEU A 52 -2.69 9.97 0.25
CA LEU A 52 -3.45 9.33 1.31
C LEU A 52 -4.77 8.74 0.77
N TYR A 53 -5.50 9.49 -0.05
CA TYR A 53 -6.74 8.98 -0.67
C TYR A 53 -6.48 7.77 -1.58
N ALA A 54 -5.36 7.77 -2.29
CA ALA A 54 -4.92 6.66 -3.13
C ALA A 54 -4.49 5.44 -2.29
N HIS A 55 -3.77 5.67 -1.20
CA HIS A 55 -3.34 4.66 -0.22
C HIS A 55 -4.55 3.88 0.31
N GLU A 56 -5.48 4.57 0.94
CA GLU A 56 -6.67 3.93 1.54
C GLU A 56 -7.53 3.20 0.50
N LEU A 57 -7.66 3.74 -0.71
CA LEU A 57 -8.37 3.04 -1.76
C LEU A 57 -7.67 1.74 -2.18
N SER A 58 -6.34 1.71 -2.16
CA SER A 58 -5.58 0.53 -2.56
C SER A 58 -5.71 -0.63 -1.58
N HIS A 59 -6.00 -0.35 -0.31
CA HIS A 59 -6.31 -1.37 0.69
C HIS A 59 -7.49 -2.26 0.30
N HIS A 60 -8.40 -1.78 -0.56
CA HIS A 60 -9.48 -2.62 -1.06
C HIS A 60 -8.97 -3.82 -1.88
N TRP A 61 -7.72 -3.82 -2.36
CA TRP A 61 -7.02 -4.98 -2.90
C TRP A 61 -6.08 -5.61 -1.86
N PHE A 62 -5.31 -4.80 -1.13
CA PHE A 62 -4.28 -5.22 -0.16
C PHE A 62 -4.71 -4.86 1.27
N GLY A 63 -5.54 -5.69 1.88
CA GLY A 63 -6.12 -5.46 3.19
C GLY A 63 -7.55 -5.97 3.29
N ASP A 64 -8.40 -5.59 2.33
CA ASP A 64 -9.81 -6.02 2.32
C ASP A 64 -10.02 -7.28 1.48
N LEU A 65 -9.46 -7.33 0.27
CA LEU A 65 -9.64 -8.47 -0.63
C LEU A 65 -8.72 -9.64 -0.24
N ALA A 66 -7.44 -9.37 -0.06
CA ALA A 66 -6.45 -10.29 0.50
C ALA A 66 -5.77 -9.58 1.67
N THR A 67 -5.90 -10.10 2.89
CA THR A 67 -5.38 -9.46 4.09
C THR A 67 -4.26 -10.25 4.75
N CYS A 68 -3.41 -9.61 5.51
CA CYS A 68 -2.40 -10.31 6.31
C CYS A 68 -3.07 -11.22 7.37
N ARG A 69 -2.51 -12.43 7.57
CA ARG A 69 -3.04 -13.40 8.53
C ARG A 69 -2.87 -12.93 9.97
N THR A 70 -1.75 -12.31 10.25
CA THR A 70 -1.42 -11.78 11.58
C THR A 70 -0.77 -10.42 11.45
N ALA A 71 -0.70 -9.68 12.56
CA ALA A 71 -0.02 -8.39 12.63
C ALA A 71 1.48 -8.46 12.23
N GLU A 72 2.08 -9.63 12.31
CA GLU A 72 3.47 -9.87 11.95
C GLU A 72 3.73 -9.80 10.42
N ASP A 73 2.65 -9.92 9.63
CA ASP A 73 2.68 -9.84 8.18
C ASP A 73 2.05 -8.53 7.64
N MET A 74 1.87 -7.51 8.47
CA MET A 74 1.17 -6.26 8.14
C MET A 74 1.74 -5.54 6.91
N TRP A 75 2.97 -5.79 6.52
CA TRP A 75 3.55 -5.23 5.30
C TRP A 75 2.81 -5.67 4.02
N LEU A 76 2.08 -6.80 4.07
CA LEU A 76 1.23 -7.27 2.97
C LEU A 76 0.01 -6.36 2.74
N ASN A 77 -0.40 -5.63 3.76
CA ASN A 77 -1.41 -4.58 3.67
C ASN A 77 -0.72 -3.23 3.43
N GLU A 78 -0.01 -2.72 4.40
CA GLU A 78 0.49 -1.35 4.44
C GLU A 78 1.65 -1.08 3.47
N GLY A 79 2.57 -2.02 3.34
CA GLY A 79 3.68 -1.89 2.39
C GLY A 79 3.20 -1.88 0.94
N TRP A 80 2.19 -2.70 0.62
CA TRP A 80 1.56 -2.67 -0.69
C TRP A 80 0.74 -1.40 -0.92
N ALA A 81 0.00 -0.94 0.09
CA ALA A 81 -0.74 0.31 -0.02
C ALA A 81 0.20 1.50 -0.23
N HIS A 82 1.33 1.54 0.47
CA HIS A 82 2.35 2.56 0.26
C HIS A 82 3.00 2.48 -1.13
N PHE A 83 3.27 1.29 -1.65
CA PHE A 83 3.70 1.12 -3.05
C PHE A 83 2.67 1.62 -4.05
N CYS A 84 1.38 1.46 -3.76
CA CYS A 84 0.29 1.97 -4.58
C CYS A 84 0.25 3.50 -4.67
N GLU A 85 0.73 4.22 -3.64
CA GLU A 85 0.94 5.68 -3.73
C GLU A 85 1.95 6.04 -4.83
N PHE A 86 3.01 5.23 -4.98
CA PHE A 86 3.98 5.43 -6.06
C PHE A 86 3.39 5.15 -7.43
N LEU A 87 2.58 4.08 -7.58
CA LEU A 87 1.88 3.79 -8.83
C LEU A 87 0.87 4.88 -9.20
N PHE A 88 0.16 5.41 -8.22
CA PHE A 88 -0.73 6.55 -8.40
C PHE A 88 0.04 7.79 -8.87
N THR A 89 1.20 8.05 -8.25
CA THR A 89 2.10 9.15 -8.63
C THR A 89 2.63 8.96 -10.05
N GLU A 90 3.01 7.73 -10.43
CA GLU A 90 3.43 7.40 -11.79
C GLU A 90 2.36 7.68 -12.83
N ALA A 91 1.14 7.24 -12.55
CA ALA A 91 0.01 7.40 -13.45
C ALA A 91 -0.40 8.87 -13.66
N LEU A 92 -0.27 9.72 -12.61
CA LEU A 92 -0.61 11.14 -12.68
C LEU A 92 0.52 12.01 -13.25
N TYR A 93 1.75 11.75 -12.83
CA TYR A 93 2.88 12.65 -13.01
C TYR A 93 4.02 12.04 -13.79
N GLY A 94 3.90 10.77 -14.19
CA GLY A 94 4.88 10.05 -15.00
C GLY A 94 6.01 9.41 -14.20
N THR A 95 6.80 8.58 -14.91
CA THR A 95 7.83 7.72 -14.34
C THR A 95 8.92 8.48 -13.56
N ASN A 96 9.27 9.71 -13.97
CA ASN A 96 10.27 10.48 -13.22
C ASN A 96 9.77 10.84 -11.81
N SER A 97 8.49 11.13 -11.64
CA SER A 97 7.88 11.42 -10.34
C SER A 97 7.80 10.16 -9.48
N TYR A 98 7.47 9.02 -10.09
CA TYR A 98 7.53 7.71 -9.45
C TYR A 98 8.93 7.42 -8.89
N LEU A 99 9.96 7.54 -9.75
CA LEU A 99 11.35 7.26 -9.33
C LEU A 99 11.83 8.22 -8.24
N ALA A 100 11.40 9.49 -8.28
CA ALA A 100 11.71 10.45 -7.22
C ALA A 100 11.06 10.05 -5.88
N ALA A 101 9.80 9.61 -5.88
CA ALA A 101 9.10 9.14 -4.69
C ALA A 101 9.75 7.87 -4.10
N VAL A 102 10.05 6.89 -4.94
CA VAL A 102 10.77 5.66 -4.53
C VAL A 102 12.13 5.99 -3.94
N ARG A 103 12.89 6.89 -4.56
CA ARG A 103 14.20 7.30 -4.04
C ARG A 103 14.10 7.91 -2.64
N LEU A 104 13.17 8.82 -2.43
CA LEU A 104 12.95 9.43 -1.11
C LEU A 104 12.57 8.39 -0.06
N ASN A 105 11.72 7.43 -0.43
CA ASN A 105 11.34 6.31 0.44
C ASN A 105 12.57 5.46 0.80
N HIS A 106 13.37 5.11 -0.18
CA HIS A 106 14.59 4.31 0.02
C HIS A 106 15.60 5.03 0.91
N GLU A 107 15.84 6.33 0.68
CA GLU A 107 16.68 7.17 1.53
C GLU A 107 16.15 7.21 2.98
N SER A 108 14.83 7.31 3.16
CA SER A 108 14.20 7.26 4.49
C SER A 108 14.46 5.94 5.20
N ASN A 109 14.31 4.81 4.49
CA ASN A 109 14.60 3.49 5.05
C ASN A 109 16.04 3.36 5.55
N LEU A 110 17.00 3.83 4.76
CA LEU A 110 18.43 3.72 5.11
C LEU A 110 18.84 4.68 6.22
N GLN A 111 18.32 5.90 6.21
CA GLN A 111 18.78 6.96 7.11
C GLN A 111 18.04 7.01 8.45
N PHE A 112 16.76 6.66 8.47
CA PHE A 112 15.90 6.88 9.62
C PHE A 112 15.27 5.60 10.18
N ASN A 113 14.72 4.75 9.33
CA ASN A 113 13.94 3.61 9.83
C ASN A 113 14.81 2.57 10.51
N THR A 114 15.92 2.17 9.90
CA THR A 114 16.86 1.22 10.49
C THR A 114 17.48 1.73 11.80
N PRO A 115 17.94 2.97 11.91
CA PRO A 115 18.39 3.51 13.20
C PRO A 115 17.31 3.61 14.26
N LYS A 116 16.05 3.87 13.88
CA LYS A 116 14.91 4.04 14.80
C LYS A 116 14.35 2.71 15.30
N GLU A 117 14.16 1.75 14.42
CA GLU A 117 13.44 0.50 14.68
C GLU A 117 14.34 -0.73 14.72
N GLY A 118 15.61 -0.60 14.31
CA GLY A 118 16.56 -1.69 14.18
C GLY A 118 16.54 -2.35 12.80
N ALA A 119 17.41 -3.31 12.59
CA ALA A 119 17.50 -4.09 11.35
C ALA A 119 16.46 -5.24 11.39
N LEU A 120 15.24 -4.94 11.00
CA LEU A 120 14.12 -5.89 11.03
C LEU A 120 13.88 -6.52 9.65
N THR A 121 13.48 -7.80 9.66
CA THR A 121 12.87 -8.46 8.50
C THR A 121 11.39 -8.11 8.42
N LEU A 122 10.78 -8.15 7.24
CA LEU A 122 9.33 -7.90 7.10
C LEU A 122 8.49 -9.12 7.51
N SER A 123 9.04 -10.32 7.41
CA SER A 123 8.39 -11.53 7.91
C SER A 123 8.59 -11.63 9.42
N ASN A 124 7.53 -11.92 10.16
CA ASN A 124 7.53 -11.99 11.62
C ASN A 124 8.01 -10.70 12.30
N ILE A 125 7.52 -9.57 11.83
CA ILE A 125 7.88 -8.28 12.43
C ILE A 125 7.34 -8.20 13.87
N PRO A 126 8.11 -7.66 14.85
CA PRO A 126 7.62 -7.55 16.22
C PRO A 126 6.33 -6.73 16.30
N GLN A 127 5.38 -7.17 17.12
CA GLN A 127 4.08 -6.49 17.27
C GLN A 127 4.21 -5.01 17.69
N SER A 128 5.28 -4.65 18.39
CA SER A 128 5.55 -3.25 18.78
C SER A 128 5.79 -2.30 17.62
N VAL A 129 6.07 -2.83 16.42
CA VAL A 129 6.33 -2.07 15.19
C VAL A 129 5.41 -2.48 14.02
N THR A 130 4.25 -3.09 14.32
CA THR A 130 3.24 -3.48 13.33
C THR A 130 2.84 -2.33 12.40
N TYR A 131 2.79 -1.11 12.91
CA TYR A 131 2.55 0.12 12.14
C TYR A 131 3.81 1.01 12.15
N GLY A 132 4.97 0.37 12.12
CA GLY A 132 6.25 1.04 12.07
C GLY A 132 6.69 1.40 10.65
N ASP A 133 7.69 2.29 10.56
CA ASP A 133 8.20 2.78 9.29
C ASP A 133 8.72 1.67 8.36
N HIS A 134 9.26 0.55 8.92
CA HIS A 134 9.67 -0.60 8.11
C HIS A 134 8.50 -1.26 7.38
N VAL A 135 7.36 -1.41 8.03
CA VAL A 135 6.18 -2.06 7.44
C VAL A 135 5.73 -1.32 6.18
N TYR A 136 5.63 0.00 6.26
CA TYR A 136 5.25 0.86 5.14
C TYR A 136 6.39 1.01 4.13
N ASN A 137 7.48 1.63 4.54
CA ASN A 137 8.53 2.09 3.63
C ASN A 137 9.35 0.94 3.06
N LYS A 138 9.81 0.00 3.91
CA LYS A 138 10.56 -1.17 3.43
C LYS A 138 9.66 -2.13 2.67
N GLY A 139 8.38 -2.25 3.07
CA GLY A 139 7.39 -3.02 2.33
C GLY A 139 7.21 -2.49 0.90
N ALA A 140 7.07 -1.17 0.74
CA ALA A 140 6.99 -0.54 -0.56
C ALA A 140 8.28 -0.69 -1.39
N ASP A 141 9.46 -0.60 -0.75
CA ASP A 141 10.75 -0.83 -1.43
C ASP A 141 10.88 -2.28 -1.93
N ILE A 142 10.39 -3.27 -1.18
CA ILE A 142 10.37 -4.66 -1.63
C ILE A 142 9.46 -4.82 -2.85
N ALA A 143 8.26 -4.26 -2.84
CA ALA A 143 7.36 -4.30 -3.99
C ALA A 143 7.98 -3.63 -5.23
N HIS A 144 8.60 -2.46 -5.07
CA HIS A 144 9.36 -1.79 -6.13
C HIS A 144 10.51 -2.65 -6.67
N THR A 145 11.28 -3.26 -5.76
CA THR A 145 12.41 -4.12 -6.12
C THR A 145 11.95 -5.34 -6.92
N MET A 146 10.86 -5.98 -6.50
CA MET A 146 10.24 -7.08 -7.24
C MET A 146 9.82 -6.64 -8.65
N ARG A 147 9.17 -5.47 -8.78
CA ARG A 147 8.82 -4.90 -10.08
C ARG A 147 10.05 -4.73 -10.97
N GLY A 148 11.15 -4.22 -10.40
CA GLY A 148 12.41 -4.02 -11.11
C GLY A 148 13.05 -5.32 -11.61
N TYR A 149 13.03 -6.37 -10.81
CA TYR A 149 13.58 -7.68 -11.21
C TYR A 149 12.70 -8.43 -12.19
N MET A 150 11.39 -8.36 -12.03
CA MET A 150 10.44 -9.11 -12.87
C MET A 150 10.08 -8.39 -14.17
N GLY A 151 10.19 -7.07 -14.20
CA GLY A 151 9.61 -6.23 -15.23
C GLY A 151 8.09 -6.14 -15.11
N ASP A 152 7.51 -5.06 -15.64
CA ASP A 152 6.11 -4.69 -15.45
C ASP A 152 5.13 -5.82 -15.83
N SER A 153 5.34 -6.45 -16.99
CA SER A 153 4.40 -7.46 -17.49
C SER A 153 4.28 -8.65 -16.55
N LEU A 154 5.39 -9.21 -16.11
CA LEU A 154 5.39 -10.37 -15.21
C LEU A 154 4.95 -9.97 -13.81
N PHE A 155 5.42 -8.84 -13.31
CA PHE A 155 5.09 -8.33 -11.98
C PHE A 155 3.57 -8.15 -11.82
N PHE A 156 2.92 -7.36 -12.66
CA PHE A 156 1.49 -7.11 -12.55
C PHE A 156 0.64 -8.35 -12.86
N TYR A 157 1.09 -9.23 -13.76
CA TYR A 157 0.43 -10.52 -13.96
C TYR A 157 0.48 -11.38 -12.68
N SER A 158 1.63 -11.46 -12.03
CA SER A 158 1.80 -12.23 -10.80
C SER A 158 0.98 -11.67 -9.64
N VAL A 159 0.94 -10.34 -9.49
CA VAL A 159 0.14 -9.69 -8.45
C VAL A 159 -1.36 -9.90 -8.68
N LYS A 160 -1.85 -9.79 -9.92
CA LYS A 160 -3.25 -10.13 -10.25
C LYS A 160 -3.58 -11.58 -9.92
N THR A 161 -2.67 -12.49 -10.24
CA THR A 161 -2.83 -13.92 -9.96
C THR A 161 -2.86 -14.18 -8.45
N TYR A 162 -1.96 -13.55 -7.70
CA TYR A 162 -1.93 -13.63 -6.24
C TYR A 162 -3.27 -13.17 -5.63
N LEU A 163 -3.77 -12.00 -6.02
CA LEU A 163 -5.03 -11.47 -5.51
C LEU A 163 -6.23 -12.38 -5.89
N ALA A 164 -6.27 -12.87 -7.13
CA ALA A 164 -7.34 -13.77 -7.57
C ALA A 164 -7.36 -15.10 -6.80
N ASN A 165 -6.19 -15.66 -6.49
CA ASN A 165 -6.05 -16.91 -5.73
C ASN A 165 -6.35 -16.73 -4.23
N ASN A 166 -6.17 -15.53 -3.70
CA ASN A 166 -6.34 -15.21 -2.29
C ASN A 166 -7.55 -14.30 -2.01
N ASN A 167 -8.48 -14.24 -2.92
CA ASN A 167 -9.70 -13.48 -2.83
C ASN A 167 -10.49 -13.85 -1.57
N TYR A 168 -10.75 -12.88 -0.69
CA TYR A 168 -11.40 -13.01 0.62
C TYR A 168 -10.70 -13.99 1.58
N LYS A 169 -9.37 -14.05 1.51
CA LYS A 169 -8.54 -14.88 2.39
C LYS A 169 -7.54 -14.05 3.18
N ASP A 170 -7.11 -14.64 4.30
CA ASP A 170 -5.90 -14.21 5.00
C ASP A 170 -4.66 -14.92 4.44
N VAL A 171 -3.55 -14.21 4.38
CA VAL A 171 -2.28 -14.66 3.81
C VAL A 171 -1.11 -14.28 4.71
N SER A 172 -0.09 -15.13 4.73
CA SER A 172 1.19 -14.83 5.38
C SER A 172 2.25 -14.45 4.36
N SER A 173 3.39 -13.94 4.84
CA SER A 173 4.58 -13.72 3.99
C SER A 173 5.03 -14.99 3.29
N THR A 174 4.84 -16.16 3.90
CA THR A 174 5.15 -17.46 3.27
C THR A 174 4.19 -17.82 2.15
N ASP A 175 2.91 -17.50 2.29
CA ASP A 175 1.91 -17.74 1.23
C ASP A 175 2.12 -16.79 0.04
N PHE A 176 2.71 -15.63 0.29
CA PHE A 176 3.02 -14.64 -0.74
C PHE A 176 4.24 -15.03 -1.59
N MET A 177 5.24 -15.72 -1.01
CA MET A 177 6.48 -16.17 -1.67
C MET A 177 6.27 -17.41 -2.55
#